data_304e9cec55dc147b45605974eb7d52cf
#
_entry.id   304e9cec55dc147b45605974eb7d52cf
#
_cell.length_a   1.000
_cell.length_b   1.000
_cell.length_c   1.000
_cell.angle_alpha   90.00
_cell.angle_beta   90.00
_cell.angle_gamma   90.00
#
_symmetry.space_group_name_H-M   'P 1'
#
loop_
_entity.id
_entity.type
_entity.pdbx_description
1 polymer ?
#
loop_
_entity_poly.entity_id
_entity_poly.type
_entity_poly.pdbx_seq_one_letter_code
_entity_poly.pdbx_strand_id
1 'polypeptide(L)'
;MQLARFLNKVFKDGGFILTDANYRDYIIGKPGNDPIKLRILNKKLHYKLLLHPDLYFGEAYTNGEIIIENGTVTDFLDLALMNIGRGEVNLFSY
;
A
#
# COMPACT_ATOMS: atom_id res chain seq x y z
N MET A 1 7.96 11.21 3.08
CA MET A 1 8.29 9.82 3.46
C MET A 1 8.64 9.03 2.20
N GLN A 2 9.69 8.23 2.27
CA GLN A 2 10.19 7.49 1.10
C GLN A 2 9.20 6.46 0.55
N LEU A 3 8.51 5.76 1.43
CA LEU A 3 7.51 4.77 1.01
C LEU A 3 6.37 5.45 0.24
N ALA A 4 5.89 6.60 0.72
CA ALA A 4 4.83 7.33 0.04
C ALA A 4 5.28 7.79 -1.35
N ARG A 5 6.52 8.23 -1.50
CA ARG A 5 7.06 8.62 -2.80
C ARG A 5 7.11 7.44 -3.76
N PHE A 6 7.56 6.29 -3.27
CA PHE A 6 7.60 5.07 -4.07
C PHE A 6 6.20 4.67 -4.52
N LEU A 7 5.25 4.65 -3.59
CA LEU A 7 3.88 4.25 -3.90
C LEU A 7 3.21 5.22 -4.87
N ASN A 8 3.52 6.51 -4.79
CA ASN A 8 2.99 7.48 -5.74
C ASN A 8 3.51 7.27 -7.16
N LYS A 9 4.66 6.65 -7.31
CA LYS A 9 5.17 6.27 -8.63
C LYS A 9 4.46 5.06 -9.20
N VAL A 10 3.98 4.18 -8.33
CA VAL A 10 3.31 2.94 -8.71
C VAL A 10 1.82 3.16 -8.99
N PHE A 11 1.14 3.88 -8.09
CA PHE A 11 -0.31 4.05 -8.15
C PHE A 11 -0.67 5.26 -9.01
N LYS A 12 -0.90 5.01 -10.31
CA LYS A 12 -1.27 6.03 -11.28
C LYS A 12 -2.78 6.13 -11.48
N ASP A 13 -3.49 5.01 -11.31
CA ASP A 13 -4.94 4.93 -11.45
C ASP A 13 -5.56 4.72 -10.08
N GLY A 14 -6.40 5.67 -9.65
CA GLY A 14 -6.97 5.63 -8.32
C GLY A 14 -5.92 5.92 -7.27
N GLY A 15 -6.22 5.57 -6.04
CA GLY A 15 -5.30 5.79 -4.94
C GLY A 15 -5.91 5.40 -3.60
N PHE A 16 -5.18 5.70 -2.56
CA PHE A 16 -5.60 5.38 -1.20
C PHE A 16 -4.90 6.30 -0.21
N ILE A 17 -5.29 6.23 1.05
CA ILE A 17 -4.63 6.96 2.13
C ILE A 17 -3.72 5.99 2.87
N LEU A 18 -2.47 6.37 3.03
CA LEU A 18 -1.50 5.62 3.82
C LEU A 18 -1.31 6.34 5.16
N THR A 19 -1.55 5.62 6.25
CA THR A 19 -1.33 6.17 7.59
C THR A 19 -0.12 5.49 8.21
N ASP A 20 0.87 6.26 8.62
CA ASP A 20 2.10 5.69 9.19
C ASP A 20 1.92 5.36 10.69
N ALA A 21 2.99 4.85 11.30
CA ALA A 21 2.97 4.44 12.71
C ALA A 21 2.77 5.63 13.67
N ASN A 22 2.97 6.85 13.21
CA ASN A 22 2.76 8.07 13.98
C ASN A 22 1.41 8.74 13.68
N TYR A 23 0.51 8.03 12.99
CA TYR A 23 -0.82 8.53 12.60
C TYR A 23 -0.78 9.69 11.62
N ARG A 24 0.27 9.79 10.82
CA ARG A 24 0.31 10.77 9.74
C ARG A 24 -0.26 10.15 8.48
N ASP A 25 -1.15 10.89 7.82
CA ASP A 25 -1.78 10.46 6.59
C ASP A 25 -1.01 10.96 5.37
N TYR A 26 -0.84 10.10 4.39
CA TYR A 26 -0.23 10.44 3.10
C TYR A 26 -1.19 10.05 1.99
N ILE A 27 -1.42 10.95 1.06
CA ILE A 27 -2.26 10.67 -0.09
C ILE A 27 -1.43 9.97 -1.14
N ILE A 28 -1.84 8.76 -1.50
CA ILE A 28 -1.17 7.96 -2.52
C ILE A 28 -2.05 7.95 -3.76
N GLY A 29 -1.50 8.41 -4.88
CA GLY A 29 -2.25 8.47 -6.13
C GLY A 29 -3.36 9.51 -6.08
N LYS A 30 -4.51 9.16 -6.65
CA LYS A 30 -5.70 10.04 -6.70
C LYS A 30 -6.91 9.31 -6.13
N PRO A 31 -7.05 9.28 -4.80
CA PRO A 31 -8.19 8.60 -4.19
C PRO A 31 -9.50 9.35 -4.45
N GLY A 32 -10.60 8.61 -4.46
CA GLY A 32 -11.93 9.18 -4.61
C GLY A 32 -12.47 9.74 -3.28
N ASN A 33 -13.79 9.83 -3.20
CA ASN A 33 -14.47 10.44 -2.04
C ASN A 33 -14.46 9.56 -0.79
N ASP A 34 -14.34 8.25 -0.97
CA ASP A 34 -14.35 7.28 0.14
C ASP A 34 -13.17 6.34 -0.02
N PRO A 35 -11.94 6.84 0.21
CA PRO A 35 -10.75 6.08 -0.11
C PRO A 35 -10.49 4.96 0.88
N ILE A 36 -9.85 3.89 0.37
CA ILE A 36 -9.27 2.87 1.22
C ILE A 36 -8.20 3.53 2.09
N LYS A 37 -8.15 3.16 3.36
CA LYS A 37 -7.16 3.65 4.28
C LYS A 37 -6.32 2.48 4.79
N LEU A 38 -5.03 2.53 4.52
CA LEU A 38 -4.09 1.49 4.92
C LEU A 38 -3.18 2.04 6.01
N ARG A 39 -3.21 1.39 7.16
CA ARG A 39 -2.48 1.85 8.32
C ARG A 39 -1.34 0.90 8.64
N ILE A 40 -0.13 1.44 8.78
CA ILE A 40 1.07 0.71 9.15
C ILE A 40 1.32 0.91 10.64
N LEU A 41 1.47 -0.17 11.39
CA LEU A 41 1.65 -0.11 12.84
C LEU A 41 3.11 -0.13 13.28
N ASN A 42 4.01 -0.56 12.39
CA ASN A 42 5.43 -0.75 12.73
C ASN A 42 6.30 0.09 11.79
N LYS A 43 7.11 0.98 12.35
CA LYS A 43 8.00 1.85 11.56
C LYS A 43 8.98 1.07 10.70
N LYS A 44 9.46 -0.06 11.17
CA LYS A 44 10.42 -0.89 10.43
C LYS A 44 9.82 -1.44 9.14
N LEU A 45 8.50 -1.56 9.09
CA LEU A 45 7.81 -2.08 7.92
C LEU A 45 7.95 -1.15 6.72
N HIS A 46 8.15 0.15 6.93
CA HIS A 46 8.37 1.09 5.84
C HIS A 46 9.54 0.67 4.94
N TYR A 47 10.64 0.28 5.56
CA TYR A 47 11.84 -0.13 4.81
C TYR A 47 11.65 -1.49 4.15
N LYS A 48 11.00 -2.42 4.84
CA LYS A 48 10.71 -3.73 4.28
C LYS A 48 9.84 -3.63 3.03
N LEU A 49 8.81 -2.78 3.08
CA LEU A 49 7.91 -2.57 1.94
C LEU A 49 8.62 -1.88 0.77
N LEU A 50 9.64 -1.06 1.03
CA LEU A 50 10.44 -0.48 -0.04
C LEU A 50 11.30 -1.52 -0.74
N LEU A 51 11.82 -2.49 0.01
CA LEU A 51 12.71 -3.52 -0.52
C LEU A 51 11.96 -4.63 -1.25
N HIS A 52 10.92 -5.15 -0.64
CA HIS A 52 10.14 -6.27 -1.18
C HIS A 52 8.66 -6.07 -0.84
N PRO A 53 7.96 -5.18 -1.57
CA PRO A 53 6.58 -4.84 -1.21
C PRO A 53 5.61 -6.02 -1.28
N ASP A 54 5.78 -6.91 -2.25
CA ASP A 54 4.92 -8.07 -2.41
C ASP A 54 5.03 -9.03 -1.22
N LEU A 55 6.26 -9.37 -0.86
CA LEU A 55 6.54 -10.32 0.22
C LEU A 55 6.09 -9.76 1.57
N TYR A 56 6.54 -8.55 1.88
CA TYR A 56 6.31 -7.99 3.22
C TYR A 56 4.90 -7.48 3.42
N PHE A 57 4.19 -7.11 2.34
CA PHE A 57 2.78 -6.74 2.49
C PHE A 57 1.95 -7.92 3.00
N GLY A 58 2.07 -9.08 2.36
CA GLY A 58 1.33 -10.27 2.75
C GLY A 58 1.66 -10.71 4.16
N GLU A 59 2.96 -10.74 4.48
CA GLU A 59 3.43 -11.13 5.81
C GLU A 59 2.94 -10.17 6.89
N ALA A 60 3.05 -8.86 6.63
CA ALA A 60 2.65 -7.85 7.60
C ALA A 60 1.13 -7.84 7.81
N TYR A 61 0.35 -8.04 6.76
CA TYR A 61 -1.10 -8.12 6.89
C TYR A 61 -1.49 -9.31 7.76
N THR A 62 -0.88 -10.47 7.51
CA THR A 62 -1.13 -11.69 8.28
C THR A 62 -0.74 -11.51 9.74
N ASN A 63 0.35 -10.81 10.01
CA ASN A 63 0.85 -10.57 11.36
C ASN A 63 0.14 -9.41 12.08
N GLY A 64 -0.82 -8.76 11.43
CA GLY A 64 -1.53 -7.63 12.03
C GLY A 64 -0.75 -6.33 12.08
N GLU A 65 0.32 -6.21 11.30
CA GLU A 65 1.13 -4.99 11.24
C GLU A 65 0.61 -3.98 10.23
N ILE A 66 -0.31 -4.42 9.36
CA ILE A 66 -1.04 -3.56 8.42
C ILE A 66 -2.52 -3.76 8.67
N ILE A 67 -3.26 -2.67 8.79
CA ILE A 67 -4.71 -2.68 8.96
C ILE A 67 -5.34 -1.91 7.81
N ILE A 68 -6.38 -2.49 7.21
CA ILE A 68 -7.19 -1.82 6.20
C ILE A 68 -8.39 -1.24 6.95
N GLU A 69 -8.47 0.09 7.07
CA GLU A 69 -9.49 0.73 7.90
C GLU A 69 -10.78 1.06 7.14
N ASN A 70 -10.68 1.38 5.86
CA ASN A 70 -11.86 1.69 5.07
C ASN A 70 -11.80 0.86 3.80
N GLY A 71 -12.55 -0.22 3.76
CA GLY A 71 -12.50 -1.20 2.69
C GLY A 71 -11.95 -2.53 3.20
N THR A 72 -11.65 -3.41 2.27
CA THR A 72 -11.14 -4.76 2.58
C THR A 72 -9.78 -4.96 1.93
N VAL A 73 -9.09 -6.03 2.34
CA VAL A 73 -7.82 -6.39 1.72
C VAL A 73 -8.02 -6.70 0.22
N THR A 74 -9.17 -7.29 -0.13
CA THR A 74 -9.51 -7.56 -1.53
C THR A 74 -9.61 -6.26 -2.32
N ASP A 75 -10.28 -5.25 -1.76
CA ASP A 75 -10.38 -3.93 -2.41
C ASP A 75 -9.01 -3.33 -2.65
N PHE A 76 -8.12 -3.42 -1.66
CA PHE A 76 -6.77 -2.89 -1.81
C PHE A 76 -5.97 -3.67 -2.85
N LEU A 77 -6.07 -5.01 -2.86
CA LEU A 77 -5.38 -5.84 -3.83
C LEU A 77 -5.86 -5.57 -5.25
N ASP A 78 -7.16 -5.36 -5.44
CA ASP A 78 -7.72 -5.00 -6.75
C ASP A 78 -7.11 -3.69 -7.24
N LEU A 79 -7.03 -2.69 -6.35
CA LEU A 79 -6.42 -1.41 -6.68
C LEU A 79 -4.94 -1.58 -7.03
N ALA A 80 -4.20 -2.37 -6.25
CA ALA A 80 -2.78 -2.62 -6.50
C ALA A 80 -2.57 -3.31 -7.83
N LEU A 81 -3.37 -4.34 -8.13
CA LEU A 81 -3.25 -5.08 -9.40
C LEU A 81 -3.58 -4.21 -10.60
N MET A 82 -4.54 -3.30 -10.47
CA MET A 82 -4.87 -2.36 -11.52
C MET A 82 -3.65 -1.50 -11.90
N ASN A 83 -2.80 -1.19 -10.95
CA ASN A 83 -1.63 -0.34 -11.17
C ASN A 83 -0.38 -1.14 -11.51
N ILE A 84 -0.21 -2.31 -10.94
CA ILE A 84 0.99 -3.15 -11.08
C ILE A 84 0.85 -4.14 -12.22
N GLY A 85 -0.35 -4.65 -12.46
CA GLY A 85 -0.63 -5.68 -13.46
C GLY A 85 -0.46 -5.23 -14.91
N ARG A 86 0.10 -4.04 -15.13
CA ARG A 86 0.33 -3.49 -16.47
C ARG A 86 1.65 -3.94 -17.09
N GLY A 87 2.35 -4.85 -16.43
CA GLY A 87 3.60 -5.41 -16.93
C GLY A 87 4.85 -4.61 -16.63
N GLU A 88 4.72 -3.47 -15.98
CA GLU A 88 5.86 -2.61 -15.65
C GLU A 88 6.60 -3.10 -14.41
N VAL A 89 5.85 -3.59 -13.44
CA VAL A 89 6.40 -4.16 -12.21
C VAL A 89 5.58 -5.38 -11.87
N ASN A 90 6.23 -6.51 -11.68
CA ASN A 90 5.55 -7.74 -11.34
C ASN A 90 5.86 -8.12 -9.91
N LEU A 91 5.10 -7.54 -8.97
CA LEU A 91 5.33 -7.72 -7.54
C LEU A 91 4.86 -9.08 -7.01
N PHE A 92 4.08 -9.83 -7.78
CA PHE A 92 3.48 -11.07 -7.32
C PHE A 92 3.97 -12.29 -8.11
N SER A 93 5.00 -12.13 -8.92
CA SER A 93 5.57 -13.19 -9.70
C SER A 93 6.97 -13.54 -9.20
N TYR A 94 7.21 -14.80 -9.03
CA TYR A 94 8.51 -15.32 -8.60
C TYR A 94 9.04 -16.30 -9.60
#